data_e639b749c514ea02a05afb86cb08f1dd
#
_entry.id   e639b749c514ea02a05afb86cb08f1dd
#
_cell.length_a   1.000
_cell.length_b   1.000
_cell.length_c   1.000
_cell.angle_alpha   90.00
_cell.angle_beta   90.00
_cell.angle_gamma   90.00
#
_symmetry.space_group_name_H-M   'P 1'
#
loop_
_entity.id
_entity.type
_entity.pdbx_description
1 polymer ?
#
loop_
_entity_poly.entity_id
_entity_poly.type
_entity_poly.pdbx_seq_one_letter_code
_entity_poly.pdbx_strand_id
1 'polypeptide(L)'
;MAQEIELKFIVEKDSVDALRQHLHTLSGEHHAPVQLLNIYYETPDSWLRRHDMGLRIRGASGRYEMTMKIAGRVVGGLHQRPEYNIDISKPELELERFPAEVWPDGELPSTLAEQVQPLFSTDFWREKWLVAEGKSRIEIALDLGDVKAGEFQEPICELELELLEGDANDVLKLARRLVNQSGLRQGSLSKAARGYHLAAGNAPRVLRETTILHVAPKASVEQGLEAALELALSQWQYHEELWVRNVKNAKSHVLAAIALVRHTLTLFGGIVPRKASAHLRDLLTQTETLMLSDVSAQTAIYSPQAATAKLALTEFLVTRGWRAFLDAKAETKIAENFKIGRAHV
;
A
#
# COMPACT_ATOMS: atom_id res chain seq x y z
N MET A 1 6.49 5.49 20.35
CA MET A 1 6.57 5.09 18.93
C MET A 1 5.76 3.82 18.74
N ALA A 2 4.79 3.84 17.84
CA ALA A 2 4.05 2.65 17.42
C ALA A 2 4.52 2.26 16.02
N GLN A 3 4.52 0.96 15.71
CA GLN A 3 4.72 0.45 14.36
C GLN A 3 3.34 0.28 13.73
N GLU A 4 2.99 1.13 12.78
CA GLU A 4 1.76 0.96 12.01
C GLU A 4 1.94 -0.16 10.99
N ILE A 5 1.04 -1.13 10.99
CA ILE A 5 0.96 -2.20 9.99
C ILE A 5 -0.46 -2.17 9.43
N GLU A 6 -0.58 -1.81 8.18
CA GLU A 6 -1.86 -1.54 7.53
C GLU A 6 -1.88 -2.09 6.11
N LEU A 7 -2.97 -2.74 5.75
CA LEU A 7 -3.26 -3.15 4.37
C LEU A 7 -4.45 -2.33 3.86
N LYS A 8 -4.29 -1.71 2.69
CA LYS A 8 -5.30 -0.84 2.10
C LYS A 8 -5.92 -1.45 0.84
N PHE A 9 -7.24 -1.30 0.74
CA PHE A 9 -8.01 -1.55 -0.48
C PHE A 9 -8.73 -0.28 -0.92
N ILE A 10 -8.76 -0.06 -2.21
CA ILE A 10 -9.71 0.89 -2.82
C ILE A 10 -11.01 0.14 -3.05
N VAL A 11 -12.11 0.77 -2.69
CA VAL A 11 -13.45 0.19 -2.83
C VAL A 11 -14.15 0.83 -4.02
N GLU A 12 -14.75 0.01 -4.87
CA GLU A 12 -15.64 0.50 -5.91
C GLU A 12 -16.88 1.12 -5.25
N LYS A 13 -17.25 2.33 -5.67
CA LYS A 13 -18.33 3.10 -5.06
C LYS A 13 -19.64 2.31 -4.98
N ASP A 14 -19.98 1.60 -6.05
CA ASP A 14 -21.24 0.84 -6.14
C ASP A 14 -21.22 -0.43 -5.28
N SER A 15 -20.07 -0.84 -4.77
CA SER A 15 -19.89 -2.03 -3.93
C SER A 15 -19.90 -1.72 -2.43
N VAL A 16 -19.97 -0.46 -2.03
CA VAL A 16 -19.86 -0.04 -0.62
C VAL A 16 -20.95 -0.67 0.25
N ASP A 17 -22.20 -0.65 -0.18
CA ASP A 17 -23.31 -1.18 0.62
C ASP A 17 -23.19 -2.70 0.83
N ALA A 18 -22.86 -3.44 -0.23
CA ALA A 18 -22.64 -4.88 -0.14
C ALA A 18 -21.43 -5.21 0.77
N LEU A 19 -20.36 -4.45 0.67
CA LEU A 19 -19.20 -4.59 1.55
C LEU A 19 -19.58 -4.33 3.01
N ARG A 20 -20.28 -3.25 3.29
CA ARG A 20 -20.73 -2.92 4.65
C ARG A 20 -21.58 -4.04 5.24
N GLN A 21 -22.52 -4.60 4.48
CA GLN A 21 -23.34 -5.73 4.92
C GLN A 21 -22.46 -6.94 5.24
N HIS A 22 -21.48 -7.23 4.40
CA HIS A 22 -20.55 -8.33 4.66
C HIS A 22 -19.72 -8.09 5.94
N LEU A 23 -19.23 -6.88 6.16
CA LEU A 23 -18.47 -6.52 7.36
C LEU A 23 -19.31 -6.68 8.63
N HIS A 24 -20.60 -6.38 8.57
CA HIS A 24 -21.52 -6.61 9.69
C HIS A 24 -21.72 -8.08 10.06
N THR A 25 -21.39 -9.01 9.17
CA THR A 25 -21.43 -10.45 9.48
C THR A 25 -20.23 -10.94 10.25
N LEU A 26 -19.15 -10.16 10.31
CA LEU A 26 -17.94 -10.52 11.06
C LEU A 26 -18.19 -10.40 12.55
N SER A 27 -17.66 -11.36 13.32
CA SER A 27 -17.69 -11.30 14.78
C SER A 27 -16.76 -10.18 15.26
N GLY A 28 -17.28 -9.25 16.03
CA GLY A 28 -16.48 -8.16 16.55
C GLY A 28 -17.31 -6.97 16.98
N GLU A 29 -16.62 -5.93 17.41
CA GLU A 29 -17.20 -4.68 17.86
C GLU A 29 -17.34 -3.72 16.67
N HIS A 30 -18.53 -3.16 16.49
CA HIS A 30 -18.81 -2.18 15.46
C HIS A 30 -18.93 -0.78 16.05
N HIS A 31 -18.30 0.19 15.42
CA HIS A 31 -18.39 1.61 15.74
C HIS A 31 -19.03 2.36 14.58
N ALA A 32 -20.09 3.11 14.86
CA ALA A 32 -20.76 3.97 13.88
C ALA A 32 -19.79 4.97 13.25
N PRO A 33 -20.09 5.45 12.01
CA PRO A 33 -19.22 6.41 11.35
C PRO A 33 -18.96 7.67 12.18
N VAL A 34 -17.68 8.08 12.23
CA VAL A 34 -17.21 9.32 12.86
C VAL A 34 -16.48 10.13 11.80
N GLN A 35 -16.75 11.43 11.75
CA GLN A 35 -16.06 12.33 10.84
C GLN A 35 -14.64 12.62 11.33
N LEU A 36 -13.68 12.43 10.45
CA LEU A 36 -12.27 12.76 10.66
C LEU A 36 -11.87 13.89 9.70
N LEU A 37 -11.39 14.97 10.27
CA LEU A 37 -10.86 16.11 9.54
C LEU A 37 -9.35 16.14 9.72
N ASN A 38 -8.60 16.11 8.63
CA ASN A 38 -7.14 16.10 8.67
C ASN A 38 -6.59 17.26 7.86
N ILE A 39 -5.64 17.98 8.43
CA ILE A 39 -4.85 18.98 7.74
C ILE A 39 -3.41 18.47 7.71
N TYR A 40 -2.85 18.41 6.50
CA TYR A 40 -1.46 18.03 6.29
C TYR A 40 -0.61 19.26 6.06
N TYR A 41 0.57 19.25 6.67
CA TYR A 41 1.49 20.38 6.70
C TYR A 41 2.76 20.05 5.95
N GLU A 42 3.32 21.05 5.29
CA GLU A 42 4.58 20.95 4.57
C GLU A 42 5.27 22.31 4.50
N THR A 43 6.56 22.31 4.24
CA THR A 43 7.30 23.51 3.92
C THR A 43 7.18 23.84 2.42
N PRO A 44 7.44 25.10 2.02
CA PRO A 44 7.42 25.46 0.60
C PRO A 44 8.36 24.67 -0.29
N ASP A 45 9.48 24.20 0.26
CA ASP A 45 10.51 23.39 -0.42
C ASP A 45 10.34 21.87 -0.20
N SER A 46 9.20 21.43 0.33
CA SER A 46 8.89 20.01 0.58
C SER A 46 9.89 19.31 1.50
N TRP A 47 10.35 19.99 2.52
CA TRP A 47 11.36 19.46 3.44
C TRP A 47 10.94 18.13 4.09
N LEU A 48 9.70 18.05 4.60
CA LEU A 48 9.19 16.82 5.23
C LEU A 48 9.16 15.66 4.22
N ARG A 49 8.61 15.90 3.04
CA ARG A 49 8.51 14.87 2.01
C ARG A 49 9.88 14.41 1.50
N ARG A 50 10.84 15.31 1.39
CA ARG A 50 12.23 14.95 1.01
C ARG A 50 12.92 14.06 2.05
N HIS A 51 12.43 14.08 3.29
CA HIS A 51 12.90 13.23 4.37
C HIS A 51 11.94 12.06 4.68
N ASP A 52 11.03 11.75 3.75
CA ASP A 52 10.03 10.68 3.88
C ASP A 52 9.16 10.81 5.15
N MET A 53 8.83 12.04 5.52
CA MET A 53 8.03 12.38 6.68
C MET A 53 6.67 12.94 6.26
N GLY A 54 5.62 12.62 7.00
CA GLY A 54 4.27 13.16 6.82
C GLY A 54 3.72 13.69 8.15
N LEU A 55 3.31 14.95 8.16
CA LEU A 55 2.82 15.64 9.34
C LEU A 55 1.36 16.06 9.15
N ARG A 56 0.51 15.70 10.11
CA ARG A 56 -0.90 16.11 10.10
C ARG A 56 -1.43 16.47 11.47
N ILE A 57 -2.49 17.26 11.49
CA ILE A 57 -3.39 17.39 12.64
C ILE A 57 -4.72 16.77 12.26
N ARG A 58 -5.22 15.87 13.10
CA ARG A 58 -6.53 15.23 12.96
C ARG A 58 -7.48 15.78 14.01
N GLY A 59 -8.66 16.23 13.58
CA GLY A 59 -9.76 16.59 14.44
C GLY A 59 -10.89 15.56 14.33
N ALA A 60 -11.38 15.11 15.48
CA ALA A 60 -12.52 14.20 15.57
C ALA A 60 -13.27 14.44 16.87
N SER A 61 -14.58 14.70 16.79
CA SER A 61 -15.45 14.87 17.96
C SER A 61 -14.92 15.88 18.99
N GLY A 62 -14.37 16.99 18.51
CA GLY A 62 -13.83 18.07 19.38
C GLY A 62 -12.46 17.79 19.99
N ARG A 63 -11.81 16.69 19.60
CA ARG A 63 -10.46 16.33 20.03
C ARG A 63 -9.48 16.46 18.87
N TYR A 64 -8.23 16.75 19.19
CA TYR A 64 -7.17 16.93 18.20
C TYR A 64 -5.97 16.05 18.50
N GLU A 65 -5.38 15.55 17.44
CA GLU A 65 -4.19 14.72 17.50
C GLU A 65 -3.20 15.18 16.42
N MET A 66 -1.95 15.36 16.82
CA MET A 66 -0.85 15.65 15.92
C MET A 66 -0.11 14.33 15.62
N THR A 67 0.08 14.03 14.36
CA THR A 67 0.71 12.78 13.92
C THR A 67 1.89 13.04 13.02
N MET A 68 2.99 12.34 13.27
CA MET A 68 4.14 12.25 12.38
C MET A 68 4.33 10.80 11.96
N LYS A 69 4.28 10.56 10.65
CA LYS A 69 4.66 9.27 10.04
C LYS A 69 6.02 9.43 9.38
N ILE A 70 6.91 8.50 9.61
CA ILE A 70 8.25 8.50 9.02
C ILE A 70 8.45 7.34 8.08
N ALA A 71 9.58 7.32 7.37
CA ALA A 71 9.89 6.31 6.35
C ALA A 71 9.70 4.87 6.88
N GLY A 72 9.10 4.04 6.04
CA GLY A 72 8.86 2.64 6.31
C GLY A 72 8.89 1.83 5.02
N ARG A 73 8.28 0.65 5.06
CA ARG A 73 8.20 -0.26 3.92
C ARG A 73 6.77 -0.35 3.39
N VAL A 74 6.64 -0.39 2.06
CA VAL A 74 5.36 -0.63 1.39
C VAL A 74 5.53 -1.78 0.39
N VAL A 75 4.71 -2.82 0.53
CA VAL A 75 4.63 -3.93 -0.43
C VAL A 75 3.16 -4.13 -0.82
N GLY A 76 2.86 -3.92 -2.09
CA GLY A 76 1.48 -3.92 -2.55
C GLY A 76 0.68 -2.79 -1.92
N GLY A 77 -0.25 -3.09 -1.07
CA GLY A 77 -0.96 -2.10 -0.25
C GLY A 77 -0.64 -2.26 1.24
N LEU A 78 0.33 -3.10 1.59
CA LEU A 78 0.76 -3.33 2.96
C LEU A 78 1.81 -2.31 3.35
N HIS A 79 1.47 -1.43 4.29
CA HIS A 79 2.34 -0.40 4.85
C HIS A 79 2.86 -0.83 6.22
N GLN A 80 4.16 -0.67 6.44
CA GLN A 80 4.82 -0.88 7.74
C GLN A 80 5.71 0.33 8.00
N ARG A 81 5.32 1.20 8.92
CA ARG A 81 6.06 2.43 9.21
C ARG A 81 5.90 2.90 10.64
N PRO A 82 6.92 3.57 11.21
CA PRO A 82 6.80 4.22 12.51
C PRO A 82 5.81 5.38 12.49
N GLU A 83 5.03 5.49 13.54
CA GLU A 83 4.04 6.53 13.72
C GLU A 83 4.14 7.11 15.13
N TYR A 84 4.04 8.44 15.22
CA TYR A 84 4.04 9.18 16.49
C TYR A 84 2.76 9.99 16.58
N ASN A 85 1.94 9.69 17.57
CA ASN A 85 0.67 10.35 17.82
C ASN A 85 0.72 11.10 19.14
N ILE A 86 0.36 12.37 19.12
CA ILE A 86 0.37 13.24 20.30
C ILE A 86 -0.96 13.98 20.39
N ASP A 87 -1.67 13.80 21.51
CA ASP A 87 -2.88 14.56 21.79
C ASP A 87 -2.52 16.01 22.03
N ILE A 88 -3.25 16.91 21.37
CA ILE A 88 -3.10 18.36 21.50
C ILE A 88 -4.44 18.99 21.86
N SER A 89 -4.42 20.10 22.58
CA SER A 89 -5.64 20.77 23.04
C SER A 89 -6.28 21.66 21.98
N LYS A 90 -5.49 22.12 21.00
CA LYS A 90 -5.90 23.01 19.91
C LYS A 90 -5.37 22.47 18.58
N PRO A 91 -6.00 22.84 17.44
CA PRO A 91 -5.50 22.45 16.12
C PRO A 91 -4.27 23.27 15.69
N GLU A 92 -3.25 23.31 16.53
CA GLU A 92 -2.00 24.02 16.32
C GLU A 92 -0.83 23.06 16.49
N LEU A 93 0.18 23.16 15.63
CA LEU A 93 1.37 22.32 15.70
C LEU A 93 2.20 22.62 16.95
N GLU A 94 2.66 21.56 17.58
CA GLU A 94 3.57 21.58 18.73
C GLU A 94 4.74 20.64 18.42
N LEU A 95 5.57 20.98 17.41
CA LEU A 95 6.61 20.10 16.87
C LEU A 95 7.64 19.68 17.91
N GLU A 96 7.90 20.52 18.90
CA GLU A 96 8.84 20.25 20.02
C GLU A 96 8.39 19.09 20.91
N ARG A 97 7.11 18.70 20.85
CA ARG A 97 6.61 17.54 21.61
C ARG A 97 6.94 16.20 20.99
N PHE A 98 7.37 16.16 19.73
CA PHE A 98 7.88 14.92 19.15
C PHE A 98 9.26 14.57 19.76
N PRO A 99 9.52 13.27 20.02
CA PRO A 99 10.83 12.87 20.51
C PRO A 99 11.93 13.17 19.49
N ALA A 100 13.15 13.42 19.97
CA ALA A 100 14.30 13.78 19.13
C ALA A 100 14.57 12.79 17.99
N GLU A 101 14.29 11.50 18.21
CA GLU A 101 14.47 10.43 17.22
C GLU A 101 13.65 10.57 15.96
N VAL A 102 12.57 11.39 15.99
CA VAL A 102 11.74 11.70 14.82
C VAL A 102 12.54 12.48 13.78
N TRP A 103 13.45 13.33 14.22
CA TRP A 103 14.18 14.26 13.34
C TRP A 103 15.43 13.60 12.78
N PRO A 104 15.76 13.84 11.48
CA PRO A 104 16.87 13.17 10.81
C PRO A 104 18.23 13.27 11.52
N ASP A 105 18.50 14.44 12.14
CA ASP A 105 19.75 14.68 12.85
C ASP A 105 19.60 14.60 14.38
N GLY A 106 18.50 14.04 14.86
CA GLY A 106 18.20 13.92 16.28
C GLY A 106 17.76 15.22 16.96
N GLU A 107 17.50 16.26 16.19
CA GLU A 107 16.99 17.55 16.69
C GLU A 107 16.05 18.23 15.70
N LEU A 108 15.07 18.95 16.21
CA LEU A 108 14.15 19.73 15.41
C LEU A 108 14.90 20.87 14.69
N PRO A 109 14.86 20.96 13.36
CA PRO A 109 15.43 22.08 12.64
C PRO A 109 14.83 23.41 13.09
N SER A 110 15.67 24.38 13.47
CA SER A 110 15.26 25.64 14.10
C SER A 110 14.29 26.47 13.25
N THR A 111 14.34 26.34 11.94
CA THR A 111 13.49 27.10 11.00
C THR A 111 12.23 26.34 10.57
N LEU A 112 12.12 25.04 10.87
CA LEU A 112 11.04 24.21 10.38
C LEU A 112 9.67 24.67 10.84
N ALA A 113 9.54 24.96 12.14
CA ALA A 113 8.28 25.39 12.74
C ALA A 113 7.71 26.68 12.10
N GLU A 114 8.58 27.57 11.63
CA GLU A 114 8.19 28.83 10.98
C GLU A 114 7.83 28.63 9.51
N GLN A 115 8.28 27.55 8.87
CA GLN A 115 8.10 27.29 7.44
C GLN A 115 6.94 26.37 7.11
N VAL A 116 6.52 25.51 8.05
CA VAL A 116 5.41 24.58 7.81
C VAL A 116 4.08 25.31 7.73
N GLN A 117 3.31 24.95 6.69
CA GLN A 117 2.00 25.54 6.41
C GLN A 117 1.03 24.44 6.00
N PRO A 118 -0.28 24.64 6.16
CA PRO A 118 -1.29 23.74 5.61
C PRO A 118 -1.10 23.59 4.08
N LEU A 119 -1.07 22.37 3.61
CA LEU A 119 -0.87 22.06 2.20
C LEU A 119 -2.11 21.45 1.55
N PHE A 120 -2.72 20.47 2.18
CA PHE A 120 -3.95 19.83 1.75
C PHE A 120 -4.69 19.25 2.94
N SER A 121 -5.95 18.86 2.71
CA SER A 121 -6.80 18.29 3.74
C SER A 121 -7.48 17.01 3.26
N THR A 122 -7.89 16.18 4.21
CA THR A 122 -8.81 15.07 3.99
C THR A 122 -9.98 15.22 4.95
N ASP A 123 -11.17 14.98 4.43
CA ASP A 123 -12.42 15.03 5.18
C ASP A 123 -13.19 13.77 4.84
N PHE A 124 -13.34 12.87 5.81
CA PHE A 124 -14.02 11.60 5.56
C PHE A 124 -14.69 11.05 6.81
N TRP A 125 -15.68 10.20 6.60
CA TRP A 125 -16.36 9.44 7.63
C TRP A 125 -15.73 8.06 7.72
N ARG A 126 -15.31 7.68 8.94
CA ARG A 126 -14.71 6.38 9.24
C ARG A 126 -15.66 5.54 10.06
N GLU A 127 -16.04 4.42 9.51
CA GLU A 127 -16.78 3.35 10.18
C GLU A 127 -15.82 2.21 10.49
N LYS A 128 -15.89 1.65 11.71
CA LYS A 128 -14.90 0.70 12.18
C LYS A 128 -15.54 -0.61 12.64
N TRP A 129 -14.80 -1.70 12.41
CA TRP A 129 -15.06 -3.03 12.96
C TRP A 129 -13.79 -3.53 13.62
N LEU A 130 -13.85 -3.86 14.91
CA LEU A 130 -12.75 -4.48 15.64
C LEU A 130 -12.95 -5.98 15.65
N VAL A 131 -12.08 -6.71 14.97
CA VAL A 131 -12.22 -8.15 14.77
C VAL A 131 -10.99 -8.90 15.29
N ALA A 132 -11.20 -10.15 15.67
CA ALA A 132 -10.13 -11.09 16.00
C ALA A 132 -9.85 -11.97 14.78
N GLU A 133 -8.57 -12.18 14.48
CA GLU A 133 -8.08 -13.14 13.51
C GLU A 133 -6.91 -13.89 14.11
N GLY A 134 -7.05 -15.20 14.34
CA GLY A 134 -6.06 -15.95 15.11
C GLY A 134 -5.87 -15.36 16.50
N LYS A 135 -4.64 -15.00 16.83
CA LYS A 135 -4.28 -14.31 18.08
C LYS A 135 -4.22 -12.79 17.93
N SER A 136 -4.54 -12.27 16.74
CA SER A 136 -4.42 -10.87 16.42
C SER A 136 -5.73 -10.12 16.59
N ARG A 137 -5.62 -8.84 16.89
CA ARG A 137 -6.72 -7.87 16.86
C ARG A 137 -6.50 -6.92 15.69
N ILE A 138 -7.51 -6.80 14.86
CA ILE A 138 -7.44 -6.00 13.62
C ILE A 138 -8.60 -5.02 13.60
N GLU A 139 -8.29 -3.76 13.29
CA GLU A 139 -9.29 -2.74 13.01
C GLU A 139 -9.53 -2.68 11.50
N ILE A 140 -10.78 -2.86 11.12
CA ILE A 140 -11.24 -2.64 9.75
C ILE A 140 -11.88 -1.26 9.73
N ALA A 141 -11.38 -0.36 8.86
CA ALA A 141 -11.91 0.98 8.70
C ALA A 141 -12.40 1.20 7.27
N LEU A 142 -13.68 1.56 7.14
CA LEU A 142 -14.27 2.00 5.87
C LEU A 142 -14.30 3.52 5.86
N ASP A 143 -13.56 4.13 4.94
CA ASP A 143 -13.38 5.57 4.82
C ASP A 143 -14.08 6.11 3.58
N LEU A 144 -15.01 7.02 3.77
CA LEU A 144 -15.79 7.66 2.70
C LEU A 144 -15.71 9.18 2.83
N GLY A 145 -15.21 9.86 1.82
CA GLY A 145 -15.08 11.32 1.84
C GLY A 145 -14.25 11.85 0.69
N ASP A 146 -13.40 12.85 0.98
CA ASP A 146 -12.64 13.56 -0.04
C ASP A 146 -11.25 13.97 0.42
N VAL A 147 -10.32 14.00 -0.54
CA VAL A 147 -9.02 14.70 -0.44
C VAL A 147 -9.14 16.02 -1.19
N LYS A 148 -8.67 17.11 -0.57
CA LYS A 148 -8.77 18.46 -1.15
C LYS A 148 -7.44 19.21 -1.07
N ALA A 149 -7.06 19.83 -2.19
CA ALA A 149 -5.90 20.71 -2.26
C ALA A 149 -6.21 21.87 -3.22
N GLY A 150 -6.33 23.09 -2.70
CA GLY A 150 -6.76 24.24 -3.50
C GLY A 150 -8.13 23.99 -4.14
N GLU A 151 -8.19 24.09 -5.45
CA GLU A 151 -9.40 23.83 -6.25
C GLU A 151 -9.54 22.35 -6.70
N PHE A 152 -8.56 21.50 -6.39
CA PHE A 152 -8.59 20.07 -6.73
C PHE A 152 -9.21 19.23 -5.62
N GLN A 153 -9.95 18.21 -6.03
CA GLN A 153 -10.62 17.30 -5.13
C GLN A 153 -10.68 15.89 -5.73
N GLU A 154 -10.46 14.89 -4.89
CA GLU A 154 -10.65 13.47 -5.26
C GLU A 154 -11.47 12.75 -4.18
N PRO A 155 -12.33 11.79 -4.56
CA PRO A 155 -13.08 11.00 -3.59
C PRO A 155 -12.16 10.05 -2.81
N ILE A 156 -12.49 9.83 -1.54
CA ILE A 156 -11.96 8.75 -0.69
C ILE A 156 -13.04 7.67 -0.61
N CYS A 157 -12.70 6.46 -1.03
CA CYS A 157 -13.52 5.27 -0.88
C CYS A 157 -12.57 4.09 -0.66
N GLU A 158 -12.24 3.83 0.59
CA GLU A 158 -11.14 2.95 0.97
C GLU A 158 -11.53 2.05 2.13
N LEU A 159 -10.91 0.87 2.16
CA LEU A 159 -10.96 -0.05 3.29
C LEU A 159 -9.53 -0.26 3.79
N GLU A 160 -9.30 -0.03 5.05
CA GLU A 160 -8.02 -0.24 5.71
C GLU A 160 -8.14 -1.35 6.75
N LEU A 161 -7.16 -2.26 6.77
CA LEU A 161 -7.02 -3.31 7.75
C LEU A 161 -5.76 -3.01 8.55
N GLU A 162 -5.93 -2.56 9.78
CA GLU A 162 -4.81 -2.18 10.65
C GLU A 162 -4.63 -3.18 11.78
N LEU A 163 -3.40 -3.67 11.92
CA LEU A 163 -3.03 -4.54 13.02
C LEU A 163 -2.90 -3.73 14.31
N LEU A 164 -3.77 -4.00 15.29
CA LEU A 164 -3.68 -3.38 16.61
C LEU A 164 -2.77 -4.17 17.53
N GLU A 165 -2.82 -5.50 17.44
CA GLU A 165 -2.05 -6.42 18.26
C GLU A 165 -1.93 -7.76 17.53
N GLY A 166 -0.73 -8.36 17.53
CA GLY A 166 -0.50 -9.68 16.99
C GLY A 166 0.46 -9.72 15.81
N ASP A 167 0.15 -10.54 14.81
CA ASP A 167 1.01 -10.88 13.69
C ASP A 167 0.45 -10.29 12.37
N ALA A 168 1.33 -9.67 11.58
CA ALA A 168 0.99 -9.13 10.26
C ALA A 168 0.41 -10.19 9.31
N ASN A 169 0.79 -11.46 9.46
CA ASN A 169 0.23 -12.55 8.67
C ASN A 169 -1.28 -12.72 8.87
N ASP A 170 -1.80 -12.38 10.05
CA ASP A 170 -3.23 -12.45 10.32
C ASP A 170 -4.02 -11.36 9.57
N VAL A 171 -3.40 -10.21 9.30
CA VAL A 171 -3.98 -9.18 8.41
C VAL A 171 -4.17 -9.74 7.01
N LEU A 172 -3.18 -10.45 6.48
CA LEU A 172 -3.25 -11.08 5.16
C LEU A 172 -4.31 -12.20 5.11
N LYS A 173 -4.45 -12.97 6.18
CA LYS A 173 -5.49 -14.01 6.31
C LYS A 173 -6.89 -13.42 6.29
N LEU A 174 -7.12 -12.34 7.01
CA LEU A 174 -8.39 -11.61 6.99
C LEU A 174 -8.67 -11.06 5.58
N ALA A 175 -7.67 -10.45 4.96
CA ALA A 175 -7.77 -9.92 3.60
C ALA A 175 -8.18 -11.00 2.59
N ARG A 176 -7.64 -12.21 2.68
CA ARG A 176 -8.03 -13.34 1.80
C ARG A 176 -9.52 -13.64 1.82
N ARG A 177 -10.14 -13.52 2.99
CA ARG A 177 -11.59 -13.71 3.11
C ARG A 177 -12.36 -12.55 2.48
N LEU A 178 -11.88 -11.32 2.63
CA LEU A 178 -12.54 -10.14 2.12
C LEU A 178 -12.47 -10.02 0.59
N VAL A 179 -11.37 -10.41 -0.03
CA VAL A 179 -11.20 -10.29 -1.49
C VAL A 179 -12.04 -11.28 -2.30
N ASN A 180 -12.72 -12.21 -1.64
CA ASN A 180 -13.76 -13.02 -2.30
C ASN A 180 -14.99 -12.20 -2.66
N GLN A 181 -15.15 -11.01 -2.08
CA GLN A 181 -16.17 -10.05 -2.47
C GLN A 181 -15.69 -9.24 -3.67
N SER A 182 -16.60 -8.91 -4.57
CA SER A 182 -16.32 -7.97 -5.67
C SER A 182 -16.18 -6.56 -5.14
N GLY A 183 -15.43 -5.73 -5.86
CA GLY A 183 -15.34 -4.30 -5.62
C GLY A 183 -14.16 -3.86 -4.77
N LEU A 184 -13.18 -4.72 -4.53
CA LEU A 184 -11.94 -4.40 -3.82
C LEU A 184 -10.72 -4.52 -4.73
N ARG A 185 -9.80 -3.56 -4.62
CA ARG A 185 -8.45 -3.67 -5.20
C ARG A 185 -7.42 -3.13 -4.22
N GLN A 186 -6.27 -3.78 -4.11
CA GLN A 186 -5.18 -3.25 -3.27
C GLN A 186 -4.74 -1.88 -3.76
N GLY A 187 -4.67 -0.90 -2.85
CA GLY A 187 -4.23 0.45 -3.12
C GLY A 187 -2.82 0.71 -2.59
N SER A 188 -1.92 1.18 -3.46
CA SER A 188 -0.57 1.58 -3.06
C SER A 188 -0.48 3.05 -2.65
N LEU A 189 -1.41 3.90 -3.11
CA LEU A 189 -1.43 5.33 -2.82
C LEU A 189 -2.16 5.61 -1.50
N SER A 190 -1.46 6.19 -0.54
CA SER A 190 -2.08 6.71 0.68
C SER A 190 -2.92 7.95 0.39
N LYS A 191 -3.80 8.31 1.33
CA LYS A 191 -4.52 9.59 1.26
C LYS A 191 -3.55 10.78 1.15
N ALA A 192 -2.45 10.72 1.91
CA ALA A 192 -1.40 11.74 1.87
C ALA A 192 -0.72 11.83 0.50
N ALA A 193 -0.35 10.71 -0.11
CA ALA A 193 0.26 10.70 -1.44
C ALA A 193 -0.66 11.34 -2.50
N ARG A 194 -1.95 11.08 -2.40
CA ARG A 194 -2.95 11.69 -3.27
C ARG A 194 -3.07 13.20 -3.03
N GLY A 195 -3.05 13.61 -1.76
CA GLY A 195 -3.08 15.03 -1.38
C GLY A 195 -1.86 15.80 -1.89
N TYR A 196 -0.66 15.25 -1.78
CA TYR A 196 0.56 15.85 -2.33
C TYR A 196 0.49 16.01 -3.85
N HIS A 197 -0.05 15.00 -4.54
CA HIS A 197 -0.23 15.08 -5.99
C HIS A 197 -1.19 16.20 -6.41
N LEU A 198 -2.32 16.34 -5.72
CA LEU A 198 -3.27 17.43 -5.96
C LEU A 198 -2.64 18.79 -5.65
N ALA A 199 -1.94 18.90 -4.54
CA ALA A 199 -1.28 20.14 -4.11
C ALA A 199 -0.17 20.57 -5.07
N ALA A 200 0.48 19.64 -5.76
CA ALA A 200 1.50 19.91 -6.77
C ALA A 200 0.93 20.31 -8.13
N GLY A 201 -0.39 20.48 -8.27
CA GLY A 201 -1.05 20.92 -9.48
C GLY A 201 -1.85 19.85 -10.21
N ASN A 202 -2.02 18.67 -9.61
CA ASN A 202 -2.79 17.57 -10.19
C ASN A 202 -2.42 17.24 -11.64
N ALA A 203 -1.13 17.14 -11.91
CA ALA A 203 -0.64 16.82 -13.26
C ALA A 203 -1.22 15.48 -13.76
N PRO A 204 -1.53 15.37 -15.07
CA PRO A 204 -1.99 14.10 -15.65
C PRO A 204 -1.00 12.98 -15.34
N ARG A 205 -1.50 11.84 -14.88
CA ARG A 205 -0.69 10.64 -14.65
C ARG A 205 -0.37 10.00 -16.00
N VAL A 206 0.88 9.65 -16.19
CA VAL A 206 1.39 9.10 -17.46
C VAL A 206 1.84 7.66 -17.29
N LEU A 207 1.83 6.89 -18.38
CA LEU A 207 2.40 5.56 -18.41
C LEU A 207 3.88 5.61 -17.98
N ARG A 208 4.29 4.57 -17.26
CA ARG A 208 5.65 4.46 -16.76
C ARG A 208 6.30 3.20 -17.33
N GLU A 209 7.41 3.39 -18.02
CA GLU A 209 8.19 2.27 -18.52
C GLU A 209 8.83 1.48 -17.36
N THR A 210 9.04 0.19 -17.59
CA THR A 210 9.76 -0.63 -16.63
C THR A 210 11.20 -0.17 -16.54
N THR A 211 11.60 0.25 -15.34
CA THR A 211 12.97 0.70 -15.10
C THR A 211 13.95 -0.48 -15.02
N ILE A 212 15.23 -0.18 -15.21
CA ILE A 212 16.29 -1.15 -14.91
C ILE A 212 16.30 -1.41 -13.42
N LEU A 213 16.27 -2.69 -13.05
CA LEU A 213 16.35 -3.08 -11.66
C LEU A 213 17.77 -2.82 -11.11
N HIS A 214 17.86 -1.93 -10.15
CA HIS A 214 19.09 -1.69 -9.42
C HIS A 214 19.09 -2.53 -8.14
N VAL A 215 20.02 -3.45 -8.07
CA VAL A 215 20.24 -4.28 -6.90
C VAL A 215 21.50 -3.78 -6.18
N ALA A 216 21.43 -3.64 -4.86
CA ALA A 216 22.56 -3.13 -4.08
C ALA A 216 23.83 -4.00 -4.29
N PRO A 217 25.02 -3.40 -4.27
CA PRO A 217 26.25 -4.19 -4.28
C PRO A 217 26.23 -5.20 -3.12
N LYS A 218 26.58 -6.44 -3.41
CA LYS A 218 26.54 -7.55 -2.44
C LYS A 218 25.13 -8.00 -1.99
N ALA A 219 24.06 -7.51 -2.61
CA ALA A 219 22.73 -8.06 -2.37
C ALA A 219 22.71 -9.56 -2.65
N SER A 220 21.95 -10.31 -1.85
CA SER A 220 21.78 -11.74 -2.07
C SER A 220 20.87 -12.01 -3.25
N VAL A 221 20.91 -13.23 -3.76
CA VAL A 221 19.99 -13.72 -4.79
C VAL A 221 18.53 -13.54 -4.33
N GLU A 222 18.24 -13.82 -3.06
CA GLU A 222 16.91 -13.61 -2.48
C GLU A 222 16.48 -12.15 -2.53
N GLN A 223 17.37 -11.23 -2.19
CA GLN A 223 17.10 -9.79 -2.29
C GLN A 223 16.85 -9.36 -3.74
N GLY A 224 17.54 -9.96 -4.70
CA GLY A 224 17.29 -9.75 -6.12
C GLY A 224 15.90 -10.24 -6.55
N LEU A 225 15.48 -11.40 -6.08
CA LEU A 225 14.15 -11.96 -6.30
C LEU A 225 13.07 -11.04 -5.73
N GLU A 226 13.22 -10.64 -4.48
CA GLU A 226 12.30 -9.71 -3.82
C GLU A 226 12.17 -8.39 -4.58
N ALA A 227 13.30 -7.79 -4.94
CA ALA A 227 13.31 -6.52 -5.66
C ALA A 227 12.62 -6.61 -7.03
N ALA A 228 12.84 -7.71 -7.76
CA ALA A 228 12.22 -7.92 -9.07
C ALA A 228 10.70 -8.13 -8.96
N LEU A 229 10.25 -8.91 -7.98
CA LEU A 229 8.81 -9.12 -7.74
C LEU A 229 8.13 -7.83 -7.23
N GLU A 230 8.78 -7.07 -6.36
CA GLU A 230 8.27 -5.77 -5.89
C GLU A 230 8.13 -4.78 -7.04
N LEU A 231 9.10 -4.73 -7.95
CA LEU A 231 9.03 -3.91 -9.15
C LEU A 231 7.82 -4.29 -10.02
N ALA A 232 7.62 -5.57 -10.26
CA ALA A 232 6.49 -6.07 -11.05
C ALA A 232 5.15 -5.73 -10.40
N LEU A 233 5.01 -5.90 -9.09
CA LEU A 233 3.79 -5.55 -8.35
C LEU A 233 3.54 -4.04 -8.39
N SER A 234 4.57 -3.23 -8.20
CA SER A 234 4.48 -1.77 -8.29
C SER A 234 4.02 -1.31 -9.68
N GLN A 235 4.57 -1.89 -10.75
CA GLN A 235 4.15 -1.60 -12.12
C GLN A 235 2.69 -2.01 -12.38
N TRP A 236 2.27 -3.15 -11.83
CA TRP A 236 0.89 -3.61 -11.94
C TRP A 236 -0.07 -2.62 -11.27
N GLN A 237 0.16 -2.26 -10.01
CA GLN A 237 -0.71 -1.36 -9.27
C GLN A 237 -0.73 0.06 -9.86
N TYR A 238 0.42 0.56 -10.28
CA TYR A 238 0.51 1.89 -10.91
C TYR A 238 -0.33 1.97 -12.19
N HIS A 239 -0.20 1.00 -13.08
CA HIS A 239 -0.93 1.01 -14.35
C HIS A 239 -2.40 0.59 -14.20
N GLU A 240 -2.74 -0.18 -13.17
CA GLU A 240 -4.12 -0.47 -12.83
C GLU A 240 -4.87 0.81 -12.42
N GLU A 241 -4.24 1.67 -11.62
CA GLU A 241 -4.76 3.00 -11.30
C GLU A 241 -4.99 3.84 -12.55
N LEU A 242 -4.05 3.83 -13.49
CA LEU A 242 -4.18 4.55 -14.75
C LEU A 242 -5.29 3.95 -15.63
N TRP A 243 -5.41 2.64 -15.66
CA TRP A 243 -6.47 1.96 -16.41
C TRP A 243 -7.86 2.32 -15.90
N VAL A 244 -8.05 2.31 -14.59
CA VAL A 244 -9.31 2.76 -13.94
C VAL A 244 -9.64 4.22 -14.32
N ARG A 245 -8.63 5.05 -14.51
CA ARG A 245 -8.76 6.45 -14.92
C ARG A 245 -8.85 6.63 -16.44
N ASN A 246 -9.00 5.54 -17.19
CA ASN A 246 -9.14 5.54 -18.66
C ASN A 246 -7.91 6.08 -19.40
N VAL A 247 -6.73 5.95 -18.85
CA VAL A 247 -5.50 6.31 -19.55
C VAL A 247 -5.24 5.30 -20.68
N LYS A 248 -5.04 5.83 -21.89
CA LYS A 248 -4.81 5.01 -23.08
C LYS A 248 -3.58 4.10 -22.89
N ASN A 249 -3.67 2.85 -23.32
CA ASN A 249 -2.64 1.81 -23.24
C ASN A 249 -2.29 1.34 -21.82
N ALA A 250 -2.98 1.81 -20.77
CA ALA A 250 -2.73 1.34 -19.40
C ALA A 250 -2.97 -0.14 -19.24
N LYS A 251 -4.00 -0.71 -19.88
CA LYS A 251 -4.29 -2.15 -19.85
C LYS A 251 -3.11 -3.00 -20.31
N SER A 252 -2.46 -2.62 -21.41
CA SER A 252 -1.30 -3.36 -21.92
C SER A 252 -0.12 -3.33 -20.95
N HIS A 253 0.05 -2.24 -20.20
CA HIS A 253 1.08 -2.13 -19.16
C HIS A 253 0.75 -2.97 -17.93
N VAL A 254 -0.52 -3.13 -17.57
CA VAL A 254 -0.95 -4.07 -16.52
C VAL A 254 -0.61 -5.50 -16.92
N LEU A 255 -0.96 -5.91 -18.14
CA LEU A 255 -0.66 -7.24 -18.65
C LEU A 255 0.86 -7.48 -18.73
N ALA A 256 1.64 -6.48 -19.13
CA ALA A 256 3.10 -6.56 -19.14
C ALA A 256 3.67 -6.74 -17.71
N ALA A 257 3.10 -6.08 -16.71
CA ALA A 257 3.51 -6.24 -15.31
C ALA A 257 3.21 -7.65 -14.79
N ILE A 258 2.07 -8.22 -15.13
CA ILE A 258 1.72 -9.60 -14.78
C ILE A 258 2.69 -10.58 -15.46
N ALA A 259 3.02 -10.34 -16.73
CA ALA A 259 4.03 -11.14 -17.45
C ALA A 259 5.41 -11.02 -16.78
N LEU A 260 5.76 -9.84 -16.28
CA LEU A 260 7.02 -9.61 -15.57
C LEU A 260 7.11 -10.47 -14.28
N VAL A 261 6.00 -10.64 -13.55
CA VAL A 261 5.95 -11.55 -12.40
C VAL A 261 6.31 -12.97 -12.84
N ARG A 262 5.72 -13.47 -13.94
CA ARG A 262 5.99 -14.81 -14.48
C ARG A 262 7.46 -14.98 -14.92
N HIS A 263 7.98 -13.98 -15.62
CA HIS A 263 9.36 -13.98 -16.10
C HIS A 263 10.34 -14.00 -14.93
N THR A 264 10.07 -13.24 -13.88
CA THR A 264 10.87 -13.24 -12.67
C THR A 264 10.88 -14.62 -12.00
N LEU A 265 9.71 -15.23 -11.81
CA LEU A 265 9.59 -16.57 -11.24
C LEU A 265 10.33 -17.61 -12.09
N THR A 266 10.32 -17.46 -13.40
CA THR A 266 11.03 -18.34 -14.32
C THR A 266 12.55 -18.13 -14.24
N LEU A 267 13.00 -16.90 -14.19
CA LEU A 267 14.43 -16.56 -14.07
C LEU A 267 15.05 -17.18 -12.80
N PHE A 268 14.33 -17.17 -11.70
CA PHE A 268 14.77 -17.75 -10.43
C PHE A 268 14.41 -19.25 -10.29
N GLY A 269 13.87 -19.89 -11.34
CA GLY A 269 13.37 -21.25 -11.30
C GLY A 269 14.44 -22.32 -11.03
N GLY A 270 15.72 -22.01 -11.23
CA GLY A 270 16.84 -22.89 -10.86
C GLY A 270 17.09 -22.95 -9.34
N ILE A 271 16.50 -22.05 -8.56
CA ILE A 271 16.64 -21.95 -7.11
C ILE A 271 15.27 -22.13 -6.44
N VAL A 272 14.26 -21.39 -6.91
CA VAL A 272 12.90 -21.48 -6.42
C VAL A 272 12.13 -22.49 -7.27
N PRO A 273 11.76 -23.65 -6.71
CA PRO A 273 11.10 -24.69 -7.51
C PRO A 273 9.71 -24.22 -7.96
N ARG A 274 9.31 -24.69 -9.16
CA ARG A 274 8.02 -24.30 -9.76
C ARG A 274 6.82 -24.56 -8.84
N LYS A 275 6.86 -25.60 -8.02
CA LYS A 275 5.81 -25.90 -7.04
C LYS A 275 5.59 -24.79 -6.01
N ALA A 276 6.62 -24.00 -5.71
CA ALA A 276 6.52 -22.88 -4.78
C ALA A 276 5.64 -21.75 -5.32
N SER A 277 5.58 -21.59 -6.65
CA SER A 277 4.82 -20.52 -7.30
C SER A 277 3.61 -21.03 -8.10
N ALA A 278 3.30 -22.32 -8.05
CA ALA A 278 2.25 -22.91 -8.87
C ALA A 278 0.88 -22.27 -8.67
N HIS A 279 0.49 -22.09 -7.42
CA HIS A 279 -0.79 -21.43 -7.07
C HIS A 279 -0.83 -19.98 -7.55
N LEU A 280 0.24 -19.22 -7.31
CA LEU A 280 0.34 -17.83 -7.77
C LEU A 280 0.23 -17.76 -9.30
N ARG A 281 0.92 -18.64 -10.03
CA ARG A 281 0.85 -18.71 -11.51
C ARG A 281 -0.57 -18.98 -12.02
N ASP A 282 -1.31 -19.87 -11.35
CA ASP A 282 -2.69 -20.15 -11.72
C ASP A 282 -3.60 -18.93 -11.52
N LEU A 283 -3.43 -18.20 -10.43
CA LEU A 283 -4.15 -16.96 -10.17
C LEU A 283 -3.81 -15.87 -11.20
N LEU A 284 -2.56 -15.75 -11.60
CA LEU A 284 -2.15 -14.83 -12.67
C LEU A 284 -2.81 -15.20 -14.00
N THR A 285 -2.89 -16.48 -14.33
CA THR A 285 -3.57 -16.94 -15.56
C THR A 285 -5.06 -16.59 -15.56
N GLN A 286 -5.75 -16.82 -14.45
CA GLN A 286 -7.16 -16.47 -14.31
C GLN A 286 -7.38 -14.96 -14.49
N THR A 287 -6.51 -14.14 -13.90
CA THR A 287 -6.57 -12.69 -14.00
C THR A 287 -6.32 -12.22 -15.43
N GLU A 288 -5.28 -12.72 -16.11
CA GLU A 288 -4.99 -12.41 -17.50
C GLU A 288 -6.15 -12.79 -18.44
N THR A 289 -6.73 -13.96 -18.25
CA THR A 289 -7.89 -14.42 -19.03
C THR A 289 -9.05 -13.46 -18.90
N LEU A 290 -9.34 -13.02 -17.67
CA LEU A 290 -10.40 -12.04 -17.43
C LEU A 290 -10.10 -10.68 -18.08
N MET A 291 -8.87 -10.19 -17.94
CA MET A 291 -8.45 -8.90 -18.50
C MET A 291 -8.45 -8.89 -20.03
N LEU A 292 -8.20 -10.03 -20.66
CA LEU A 292 -8.24 -10.20 -22.11
C LEU A 292 -9.65 -10.42 -22.67
N SER A 293 -10.63 -10.68 -21.82
CA SER A 293 -12.02 -10.82 -22.22
C SER A 293 -12.67 -9.45 -22.47
N ASP A 294 -13.86 -9.44 -23.06
CA ASP A 294 -14.62 -8.23 -23.34
C ASP A 294 -15.37 -7.75 -22.08
N VAL A 295 -14.61 -7.27 -21.10
CA VAL A 295 -15.14 -6.68 -19.85
C VAL A 295 -14.61 -5.26 -19.67
N SER A 296 -15.36 -4.44 -18.93
CA SER A 296 -14.92 -3.08 -18.60
C SER A 296 -13.70 -3.10 -17.68
N ALA A 297 -12.94 -2.00 -17.68
CA ALA A 297 -11.84 -1.80 -16.72
C ALA A 297 -12.31 -1.99 -15.27
N GLN A 298 -13.45 -1.41 -14.92
CA GLN A 298 -14.04 -1.54 -13.58
C GLN A 298 -14.27 -3.01 -13.21
N THR A 299 -14.90 -3.78 -14.09
CA THR A 299 -15.18 -5.19 -13.84
C THR A 299 -13.88 -6.00 -13.66
N ALA A 300 -12.89 -5.80 -14.52
CA ALA A 300 -11.63 -6.53 -14.46
C ALA A 300 -10.81 -6.16 -13.21
N ILE A 301 -10.66 -4.87 -12.93
CA ILE A 301 -9.78 -4.37 -11.86
C ILE A 301 -10.34 -4.66 -10.48
N TYR A 302 -11.66 -4.52 -10.29
CA TYR A 302 -12.33 -4.80 -9.02
C TYR A 302 -12.84 -6.24 -8.89
N SER A 303 -12.40 -7.14 -9.75
CA SER A 303 -12.79 -8.55 -9.70
C SER A 303 -12.12 -9.27 -8.51
N PRO A 304 -12.80 -10.29 -7.95
CA PRO A 304 -12.16 -11.17 -6.97
C PRO A 304 -10.90 -11.85 -7.51
N GLN A 305 -10.85 -12.19 -8.79
CA GLN A 305 -9.70 -12.82 -9.44
C GLN A 305 -8.46 -11.91 -9.38
N ALA A 306 -8.58 -10.65 -9.80
CA ALA A 306 -7.49 -9.70 -9.76
C ALA A 306 -7.03 -9.38 -8.33
N ALA A 307 -7.98 -9.18 -7.41
CA ALA A 307 -7.69 -8.92 -6.01
C ALA A 307 -6.97 -10.09 -5.34
N THR A 308 -7.44 -11.33 -5.58
CA THR A 308 -6.82 -12.54 -5.04
C THR A 308 -5.41 -12.74 -5.57
N ALA A 309 -5.18 -12.51 -6.87
CA ALA A 309 -3.86 -12.64 -7.47
C ALA A 309 -2.83 -11.64 -6.89
N LYS A 310 -3.21 -10.37 -6.76
CA LYS A 310 -2.34 -9.34 -6.17
C LYS A 310 -2.06 -9.62 -4.70
N LEU A 311 -3.07 -10.03 -3.94
CA LEU A 311 -2.90 -10.40 -2.55
C LEU A 311 -1.97 -11.62 -2.40
N ALA A 312 -2.12 -12.63 -3.24
CA ALA A 312 -1.24 -13.80 -3.24
C ALA A 312 0.23 -13.42 -3.53
N LEU A 313 0.46 -12.50 -4.48
CA LEU A 313 1.80 -11.99 -4.75
C LEU A 313 2.36 -11.20 -3.55
N THR A 314 1.55 -10.37 -2.93
CA THR A 314 1.92 -9.63 -1.72
C THR A 314 2.29 -10.58 -0.59
N GLU A 315 1.49 -11.60 -0.32
CA GLU A 315 1.80 -12.63 0.68
C GLU A 315 3.10 -13.37 0.35
N PHE A 316 3.27 -13.77 -0.89
CA PHE A 316 4.46 -14.47 -1.36
C PHE A 316 5.74 -13.67 -1.08
N LEU A 317 5.68 -12.35 -1.26
CA LEU A 317 6.76 -11.42 -0.95
C LEU A 317 6.96 -11.23 0.56
N VAL A 318 5.90 -10.90 1.28
CA VAL A 318 5.96 -10.55 2.71
C VAL A 318 6.37 -11.73 3.58
N THR A 319 5.83 -12.91 3.28
CA THR A 319 6.12 -14.14 4.03
C THR A 319 7.31 -14.91 3.48
N ARG A 320 7.89 -14.45 2.37
CA ARG A 320 8.92 -15.20 1.62
C ARG A 320 8.46 -16.64 1.35
N GLY A 321 7.29 -16.76 0.73
CA GLY A 321 6.58 -18.02 0.53
C GLY A 321 7.38 -19.11 -0.21
N TRP A 322 8.47 -18.75 -0.89
CA TRP A 322 9.37 -19.70 -1.54
C TRP A 322 10.23 -20.49 -0.55
N ARG A 323 10.50 -19.95 0.64
CA ARG A 323 11.44 -20.55 1.60
C ARG A 323 11.02 -21.95 2.05
N ALA A 324 9.73 -22.21 2.22
CA ALA A 324 9.20 -23.50 2.62
C ALA A 324 9.48 -24.63 1.60
N PHE A 325 9.86 -24.28 0.37
CA PHE A 325 10.09 -25.22 -0.74
C PHE A 325 11.57 -25.39 -1.10
N LEU A 326 12.48 -24.70 -0.42
CA LEU A 326 13.91 -24.76 -0.70
C LEU A 326 14.52 -26.02 -0.08
N ASP A 327 15.37 -26.71 -0.85
CA ASP A 327 16.28 -27.71 -0.31
C ASP A 327 17.57 -27.04 0.20
N ALA A 328 18.45 -27.80 0.85
CA ALA A 328 19.69 -27.26 1.43
C ALA A 328 20.59 -26.60 0.38
N LYS A 329 20.61 -27.10 -0.85
CA LYS A 329 21.40 -26.51 -1.95
C LYS A 329 20.81 -25.17 -2.40
N ALA A 330 19.50 -25.09 -2.51
CA ALA A 330 18.79 -23.87 -2.88
C ALA A 330 18.91 -22.81 -1.77
N GLU A 331 18.82 -23.19 -0.51
CA GLU A 331 19.05 -22.29 0.64
C GLU A 331 20.43 -21.64 0.60
N THR A 332 21.46 -22.42 0.31
CA THR A 332 22.81 -21.90 0.13
C THR A 332 22.89 -20.91 -1.03
N LYS A 333 22.35 -21.27 -2.19
CA LYS A 333 22.40 -20.43 -3.38
C LYS A 333 21.63 -19.13 -3.24
N ILE A 334 20.48 -19.13 -2.59
CA ILE A 334 19.65 -17.94 -2.44
C ILE A 334 20.29 -16.89 -1.52
N ALA A 335 21.18 -17.34 -0.62
CA ALA A 335 21.95 -16.49 0.26
C ALA A 335 23.24 -15.92 -0.38
N GLU A 336 23.67 -16.48 -1.55
CA GLU A 336 24.83 -15.99 -2.27
C GLU A 336 24.61 -14.58 -2.82
N ASN A 337 25.71 -13.88 -3.11
CA ASN A 337 25.64 -12.58 -3.77
C ASN A 337 25.01 -12.72 -5.16
N PHE A 338 24.08 -11.83 -5.47
CA PHE A 338 23.44 -11.76 -6.77
C PHE A 338 24.47 -11.33 -7.83
N LYS A 339 24.71 -12.19 -8.78
CA LYS A 339 25.60 -11.93 -9.92
C LYS A 339 24.78 -11.90 -11.19
N ILE A 340 24.66 -10.74 -11.81
CA ILE A 340 24.19 -10.65 -13.17
C ILE A 340 25.32 -11.14 -14.05
N GLY A 341 25.14 -12.29 -14.67
CA GLY A 341 26.11 -12.80 -15.64
C GLY A 341 26.38 -11.75 -16.70
N ARG A 342 27.66 -11.43 -16.95
CA ARG A 342 28.01 -10.64 -18.13
C ARG A 342 27.55 -11.43 -19.35
N ALA A 343 26.56 -10.94 -20.07
CA ALA A 343 26.33 -11.42 -21.41
C ALA A 343 27.64 -11.16 -22.19
N HIS A 344 28.28 -12.24 -22.60
CA HIS A 344 29.33 -12.09 -23.58
C HIS A 344 28.63 -11.67 -24.89
N VAL A 345 28.84 -10.41 -25.26
CA VAL A 345 28.46 -9.87 -26.56
C VAL A 345 29.38 -10.48 -27.58
#